data_d747a05ff6e6b5d3bb218a8a44e6eb38
#
_entry.id   d747a05ff6e6b5d3bb218a8a44e6eb38
#
_cell.length_a   1.000
_cell.length_b   1.000
_cell.length_c   1.000
_cell.angle_alpha   90.00
_cell.angle_beta   90.00
_cell.angle_gamma   90.00
#
_symmetry.space_group_name_H-M   'P 1'
#
loop_
_entity.id
_entity.type
_entity.pdbx_description
1 polymer ?
#
loop_
_entity_poly.entity_id
_entity_poly.type
_entity_poly.pdbx_seq_one_letter_code
_entity_poly.pdbx_strand_id
1 'polypeptide(L)'
;RKHGDIDTGLLASLLGRTNDEKEEQLVERSLKQAALWEEVEDRLDDNALGLSGGQQQRLCIGRCLAVDPEVILMDEPASALDPIATAKIEELIEQLAEEYTVVVVTHNMQQAARISDQTAVFLTGGELVEYGETDQIFEDPNSQRVEDYITGKFG
;
A
#
# COMPACT_ATOMS: atom_id res chain seq x y z
N ARG A 1 -23.74 -0.83 31.12
CA ARG A 1 -24.06 -0.04 29.91
C ARG A 1 -23.73 -0.93 28.73
N LYS A 2 -24.78 -1.40 28.02
CA LYS A 2 -24.67 -2.24 26.83
C LYS A 2 -24.12 -1.37 25.71
N HIS A 3 -23.02 -1.77 25.08
CA HIS A 3 -22.62 -1.27 23.79
C HIS A 3 -23.64 -1.81 22.78
N GLY A 4 -24.26 -0.90 22.02
CA GLY A 4 -25.20 -1.25 20.98
C GLY A 4 -24.46 -1.96 19.86
N ASP A 5 -24.80 -3.21 19.63
CA ASP A 5 -24.55 -3.89 18.38
C ASP A 5 -25.23 -3.08 17.28
N ILE A 6 -24.45 -2.55 16.34
CA ILE A 6 -24.98 -2.00 15.11
C ILE A 6 -25.54 -3.21 14.36
N ASP A 7 -26.86 -3.29 14.33
CA ASP A 7 -27.59 -4.35 13.65
C ASP A 7 -27.35 -4.26 12.15
N THR A 8 -26.31 -4.99 11.69
CA THR A 8 -26.01 -5.14 10.26
C THR A 8 -27.13 -5.80 9.48
N GLY A 9 -28.03 -6.52 10.16
CA GLY A 9 -29.19 -7.15 9.58
C GLY A 9 -30.24 -6.16 9.05
N LEU A 10 -30.38 -4.98 9.64
CA LEU A 10 -31.35 -3.98 9.21
C LEU A 10 -30.93 -3.30 7.89
N LEU A 11 -29.65 -3.06 7.69
CA LEU A 11 -29.10 -2.53 6.43
C LEU A 11 -29.19 -3.56 5.30
N ALA A 12 -28.90 -4.83 5.57
CA ALA A 12 -29.03 -5.93 4.61
C ALA A 12 -30.49 -6.13 4.19
N SER A 13 -31.47 -5.99 5.10
CA SER A 13 -32.89 -6.13 4.78
C SER A 13 -33.46 -4.97 3.97
N LEU A 14 -32.87 -3.77 4.07
CA LEU A 14 -33.29 -2.57 3.33
C LEU A 14 -32.74 -2.50 1.92
N LEU A 15 -31.60 -3.15 1.64
CA LEU A 15 -30.91 -3.07 0.34
C LEU A 15 -31.17 -4.26 -0.58
N GLY A 16 -31.81 -5.33 -0.09
CA GLY A 16 -32.24 -6.50 -0.87
C GLY A 16 -31.10 -7.39 -1.37
N ARG A 17 -31.42 -8.62 -1.73
CA ARG A 17 -30.49 -9.68 -2.22
C ARG A 17 -29.55 -9.28 -3.37
N THR A 18 -29.84 -8.19 -4.06
CA THR A 18 -28.95 -7.65 -5.13
C THR A 18 -27.70 -6.97 -4.59
N ASN A 19 -27.58 -6.79 -3.28
CA ASN A 19 -26.42 -6.17 -2.67
C ASN A 19 -25.32 -7.20 -2.32
N ASP A 20 -25.74 -8.41 -1.92
CA ASP A 20 -24.80 -9.48 -1.54
C ASP A 20 -23.90 -9.87 -2.74
N GLU A 21 -24.51 -10.07 -3.93
CA GLU A 21 -23.75 -10.41 -5.15
C GLU A 21 -22.78 -9.28 -5.57
N LYS A 22 -23.16 -8.02 -5.38
CA LYS A 22 -22.28 -6.88 -5.69
C LYS A 22 -21.14 -6.74 -4.67
N GLU A 23 -21.44 -7.03 -3.42
CA GLU A 23 -20.42 -7.02 -2.34
C GLU A 23 -19.41 -8.15 -2.56
N GLU A 24 -19.86 -9.36 -2.91
CA GLU A 24 -18.97 -10.48 -3.24
C GLU A 24 -18.09 -10.16 -4.45
N GLN A 25 -18.65 -9.60 -5.52
CA GLN A 25 -17.87 -9.18 -6.70
C GLN A 25 -16.87 -8.07 -6.38
N LEU A 26 -17.22 -7.14 -5.49
CA LEU A 26 -16.32 -6.09 -5.05
C LEU A 26 -15.14 -6.67 -4.25
N VAL A 27 -15.42 -7.58 -3.32
CA VAL A 27 -14.40 -8.27 -2.52
C VAL A 27 -13.45 -9.05 -3.43
N GLU A 28 -14.01 -9.88 -4.33
CA GLU A 28 -13.20 -10.66 -5.28
C GLU A 28 -12.31 -9.75 -6.14
N ARG A 29 -12.87 -8.70 -6.74
CA ARG A 29 -12.11 -7.73 -7.55
C ARG A 29 -10.97 -7.10 -6.76
N SER A 30 -11.27 -6.59 -5.57
CA SER A 30 -10.29 -5.88 -4.75
C SER A 30 -9.17 -6.79 -4.26
N LEU A 31 -9.48 -8.05 -3.92
CA LEU A 31 -8.48 -9.04 -3.53
C LEU A 31 -7.64 -9.51 -4.72
N LYS A 32 -8.23 -9.60 -5.93
CA LYS A 32 -7.47 -9.86 -7.16
C LYS A 32 -6.51 -8.74 -7.49
N GLN A 33 -6.97 -7.48 -7.43
CA GLN A 33 -6.11 -6.31 -7.64
C GLN A 33 -5.00 -6.21 -6.60
N ALA A 34 -5.22 -6.69 -5.37
CA ALA A 34 -4.20 -6.79 -4.33
C ALA A 34 -3.33 -8.06 -4.43
N ALA A 35 -3.44 -8.84 -5.50
CA ALA A 35 -2.73 -10.11 -5.71
C ALA A 35 -2.86 -11.09 -4.51
N LEU A 36 -4.03 -11.13 -3.87
CA LEU A 36 -4.28 -11.91 -2.67
C LEU A 36 -5.36 -12.99 -2.86
N TRP A 37 -6.23 -12.87 -3.86
CA TRP A 37 -7.41 -13.70 -4.05
C TRP A 37 -7.10 -15.19 -3.98
N GLU A 38 -6.18 -15.69 -4.79
CA GLU A 38 -5.84 -17.11 -4.90
C GLU A 38 -5.31 -17.73 -3.59
N GLU A 39 -4.85 -16.88 -2.66
CA GLU A 39 -4.33 -17.32 -1.36
C GLU A 39 -5.42 -17.38 -0.28
N VAL A 40 -6.61 -16.77 -0.52
CA VAL A 40 -7.64 -16.59 0.53
C VAL A 40 -9.07 -16.92 0.08
N GLU A 41 -9.32 -17.24 -1.20
CA GLU A 41 -10.67 -17.42 -1.74
C GLU A 41 -11.49 -18.52 -1.05
N ASP A 42 -10.83 -19.52 -0.49
CA ASP A 42 -11.45 -20.65 0.22
C ASP A 42 -11.63 -20.41 1.73
N ARG A 43 -11.24 -19.22 2.24
CA ARG A 43 -11.24 -18.91 3.67
C ARG A 43 -11.58 -17.44 3.98
N LEU A 44 -12.48 -16.84 3.19
CA LEU A 44 -12.87 -15.44 3.33
C LEU A 44 -13.52 -15.11 4.69
N ASP A 45 -14.10 -16.10 5.36
CA ASP A 45 -14.70 -15.97 6.69
C ASP A 45 -13.69 -16.15 7.85
N ASP A 46 -12.45 -16.49 7.55
CA ASP A 46 -11.42 -16.67 8.55
C ASP A 46 -10.96 -15.34 9.16
N ASN A 47 -10.42 -15.43 10.39
CA ASN A 47 -9.85 -14.24 11.04
C ASN A 47 -8.56 -13.80 10.32
N ALA A 48 -8.55 -12.58 9.82
CA ALA A 48 -7.42 -11.97 9.11
C ALA A 48 -6.11 -11.91 9.94
N LEU A 49 -6.18 -12.00 11.27
CA LEU A 49 -4.98 -12.11 12.12
C LEU A 49 -4.22 -13.42 11.93
N GLY A 50 -4.84 -14.45 11.32
CA GLY A 50 -4.18 -15.69 10.94
C GLY A 50 -3.37 -15.62 9.64
N LEU A 51 -3.44 -14.51 8.90
CA LEU A 51 -2.67 -14.27 7.69
C LEU A 51 -1.21 -13.94 8.02
N SER A 52 -0.30 -14.24 7.09
CA SER A 52 1.09 -13.77 7.17
C SER A 52 1.17 -12.25 7.07
N GLY A 53 2.28 -11.63 7.52
CA GLY A 53 2.47 -10.18 7.43
C GLY A 53 2.27 -9.61 6.03
N GLY A 54 2.84 -10.26 5.01
CA GLY A 54 2.67 -9.86 3.61
C GLY A 54 1.24 -10.02 3.09
N GLN A 55 0.51 -11.06 3.55
CA GLN A 55 -0.92 -11.22 3.23
C GLN A 55 -1.77 -10.14 3.91
N GLN A 56 -1.49 -9.83 5.18
CA GLN A 56 -2.18 -8.74 5.89
C GLN A 56 -1.96 -7.39 5.21
N GLN A 57 -0.74 -7.11 4.75
CA GLN A 57 -0.42 -5.89 4.02
C GLN A 57 -1.19 -5.81 2.70
N ARG A 58 -1.21 -6.89 1.90
CA ARG A 58 -2.00 -6.95 0.66
C ARG A 58 -3.50 -6.85 0.93
N LEU A 59 -4.00 -7.40 2.03
CA LEU A 59 -5.39 -7.21 2.45
C LEU A 59 -5.70 -5.74 2.75
N CYS A 60 -4.79 -5.01 3.41
CA CYS A 60 -4.95 -3.57 3.64
C CYS A 60 -4.99 -2.79 2.32
N ILE A 61 -4.15 -3.15 1.36
CA ILE A 61 -4.18 -2.56 0.00
C ILE A 61 -5.53 -2.89 -0.68
N GLY A 62 -5.98 -4.14 -0.65
CA GLY A 62 -7.28 -4.54 -1.22
C GLY A 62 -8.45 -3.75 -0.62
N ARG A 63 -8.44 -3.49 0.69
CA ARG A 63 -9.44 -2.64 1.35
C ARG A 63 -9.39 -1.18 0.85
N CYS A 64 -8.21 -0.65 0.57
CA CYS A 64 -8.06 0.67 -0.04
C CYS A 64 -8.63 0.68 -1.47
N LEU A 65 -8.34 -0.34 -2.26
CA LEU A 65 -8.82 -0.46 -3.65
C LEU A 65 -10.35 -0.63 -3.76
N ALA A 66 -10.99 -1.20 -2.73
CA ALA A 66 -12.44 -1.40 -2.72
C ALA A 66 -13.26 -0.11 -2.83
N VAL A 67 -12.70 1.04 -2.48
CA VAL A 67 -13.37 2.35 -2.59
C VAL A 67 -13.03 3.10 -3.87
N ASP A 68 -12.29 2.47 -4.79
CA ASP A 68 -11.92 3.00 -6.10
C ASP A 68 -11.24 4.40 -6.00
N PRO A 69 -10.08 4.50 -5.31
CA PRO A 69 -9.43 5.78 -5.04
C PRO A 69 -8.74 6.33 -6.30
N GLU A 70 -8.58 7.65 -6.40
CA GLU A 70 -7.73 8.27 -7.43
C GLU A 70 -6.24 8.25 -7.03
N VAL A 71 -5.96 8.27 -5.73
CA VAL A 71 -4.60 8.30 -5.16
C VAL A 71 -4.51 7.31 -4.01
N ILE A 72 -3.46 6.52 -4.01
CA ILE A 72 -3.13 5.56 -2.96
C ILE A 72 -1.93 6.08 -2.16
N LEU A 73 -2.10 6.21 -0.85
CA LEU A 73 -1.03 6.62 0.05
C LEU A 73 -0.58 5.42 0.88
N MET A 74 0.71 5.11 0.84
CA MET A 74 1.31 4.00 1.57
C MET A 74 2.43 4.52 2.48
N ASP A 75 2.32 4.23 3.76
CA ASP A 75 3.34 4.58 4.75
C ASP A 75 4.08 3.32 5.19
N GLU A 76 5.37 3.24 4.86
CA GLU A 76 6.27 2.12 5.16
C GLU A 76 5.69 0.73 4.78
N PRO A 77 5.21 0.52 3.54
CA PRO A 77 4.39 -0.65 3.19
C PRO A 77 5.11 -1.99 3.33
N ALA A 78 6.43 -2.02 3.43
CA ALA A 78 7.22 -3.24 3.52
C ALA A 78 8.16 -3.29 4.73
N SER A 79 8.13 -2.34 5.66
CA SER A 79 9.11 -2.18 6.74
C SER A 79 9.20 -3.36 7.72
N ALA A 80 8.11 -4.12 7.89
CA ALA A 80 8.04 -5.27 8.81
C ALA A 80 8.02 -6.63 8.08
N LEU A 81 8.36 -6.67 6.80
CA LEU A 81 8.26 -7.85 5.96
C LEU A 81 9.64 -8.48 5.69
N ASP A 82 9.63 -9.80 5.47
CA ASP A 82 10.80 -10.50 4.95
C ASP A 82 11.07 -10.11 3.48
N PRO A 83 12.27 -10.39 2.94
CA PRO A 83 12.62 -9.99 1.58
C PRO A 83 11.71 -10.53 0.47
N ILE A 84 11.13 -11.73 0.64
CA ILE A 84 10.23 -12.32 -0.35
C ILE A 84 8.89 -11.59 -0.34
N ALA A 85 8.34 -11.33 0.85
CA ALA A 85 7.11 -10.57 1.00
C ALA A 85 7.28 -9.10 0.55
N THR A 86 8.44 -8.49 0.83
CA THR A 86 8.81 -7.16 0.34
C THR A 86 8.77 -7.10 -1.19
N ALA A 87 9.41 -8.05 -1.88
CA ALA A 87 9.42 -8.09 -3.35
C ALA A 87 8.00 -8.19 -3.93
N LYS A 88 7.11 -8.98 -3.32
CA LYS A 88 5.70 -9.07 -3.74
C LYS A 88 4.94 -7.76 -3.56
N ILE A 89 5.23 -6.99 -2.50
CA ILE A 89 4.61 -5.67 -2.29
C ILE A 89 5.15 -4.66 -3.31
N GLU A 90 6.45 -4.68 -3.61
CA GLU A 90 7.05 -3.82 -4.62
C GLU A 90 6.46 -4.09 -6.01
N GLU A 91 6.36 -5.35 -6.43
CA GLU A 91 5.71 -5.75 -7.68
C GLU A 91 4.23 -5.30 -7.74
N LEU A 92 3.50 -5.43 -6.62
CA LEU A 92 2.13 -4.95 -6.54
C LEU A 92 2.04 -3.42 -6.68
N ILE A 93 2.96 -2.66 -6.08
CA ILE A 93 3.01 -1.20 -6.20
C ILE A 93 3.24 -0.79 -7.66
N GLU A 94 4.17 -1.45 -8.37
CA GLU A 94 4.44 -1.20 -9.79
C GLU A 94 3.19 -1.46 -10.65
N GLN A 95 2.49 -2.57 -10.41
CA GLN A 95 1.24 -2.88 -11.12
C GLN A 95 0.14 -1.84 -10.85
N LEU A 96 -0.01 -1.40 -9.58
CA LEU A 96 -0.99 -0.39 -9.22
C LEU A 96 -0.66 0.99 -9.81
N ALA A 97 0.60 1.32 -10.00
CA ALA A 97 1.04 2.58 -10.59
C ALA A 97 0.66 2.72 -12.07
N GLU A 98 0.30 1.61 -12.76
CA GLU A 98 -0.24 1.66 -14.13
C GLU A 98 -1.65 2.29 -14.18
N GLU A 99 -2.43 2.19 -13.12
CA GLU A 99 -3.83 2.64 -13.07
C GLU A 99 -4.07 3.77 -12.05
N TYR A 100 -3.25 3.86 -11.01
CA TYR A 100 -3.42 4.78 -9.88
C TYR A 100 -2.21 5.69 -9.71
N THR A 101 -2.43 6.86 -9.13
CA THR A 101 -1.32 7.63 -8.55
C THR A 101 -0.96 7.03 -7.20
N VAL A 102 0.24 6.45 -7.08
CA VAL A 102 0.71 5.84 -5.84
C VAL A 102 1.78 6.73 -5.19
N VAL A 103 1.58 7.06 -3.92
CA VAL A 103 2.55 7.81 -3.11
C VAL A 103 3.03 6.91 -1.99
N VAL A 104 4.33 6.63 -1.96
CA VAL A 104 4.94 5.78 -0.94
C VAL A 104 5.85 6.61 -0.05
N VAL A 105 5.67 6.52 1.26
CA VAL A 105 6.63 7.04 2.25
C VAL A 105 7.48 5.87 2.71
N THR A 106 8.79 5.99 2.59
CA THR A 106 9.74 4.98 3.06
C THR A 106 11.07 5.60 3.47
N HIS A 107 11.71 5.00 4.45
CA HIS A 107 13.11 5.32 4.80
C HIS A 107 14.10 4.39 4.08
N ASN A 108 13.62 3.42 3.32
CA ASN A 108 14.46 2.50 2.54
C ASN A 108 14.77 3.11 1.16
N MET A 109 15.93 3.74 1.05
CA MET A 109 16.39 4.37 -0.19
C MET A 109 16.48 3.40 -1.37
N GLN A 110 16.85 2.14 -1.12
CA GLN A 110 16.92 1.13 -2.18
C GLN A 110 15.53 0.76 -2.70
N GLN A 111 14.53 0.74 -1.83
CA GLN A 111 13.13 0.56 -2.24
C GLN A 111 12.67 1.75 -3.08
N ALA A 112 12.84 2.98 -2.60
CA ALA A 112 12.47 4.18 -3.35
C ALA A 112 13.12 4.20 -4.74
N ALA A 113 14.42 3.89 -4.84
CA ALA A 113 15.14 3.84 -6.11
C ALA A 113 14.61 2.79 -7.10
N ARG A 114 13.99 1.70 -6.61
CA ARG A 114 13.45 0.65 -7.48
C ARG A 114 12.05 0.91 -8.00
N ILE A 115 11.17 1.44 -7.13
CA ILE A 115 9.73 1.42 -7.40
C ILE A 115 9.13 2.79 -7.72
N SER A 116 9.90 3.89 -7.68
CA SER A 116 9.32 5.22 -7.92
C SER A 116 9.88 5.88 -9.17
N ASP A 117 9.00 6.58 -9.89
CA ASP A 117 9.38 7.43 -11.03
C ASP A 117 9.96 8.75 -10.52
N GLN A 118 9.38 9.29 -9.45
CA GLN A 118 9.80 10.56 -8.86
C GLN A 118 10.02 10.40 -7.35
N THR A 119 11.03 11.08 -6.84
CA THR A 119 11.41 11.04 -5.43
C THR A 119 11.44 12.42 -4.81
N ALA A 120 10.81 12.55 -3.64
CA ALA A 120 10.89 13.71 -2.77
C ALA A 120 11.71 13.38 -1.52
N VAL A 121 12.81 14.10 -1.28
CA VAL A 121 13.68 13.87 -0.13
C VAL A 121 13.36 14.87 0.97
N PHE A 122 12.84 14.33 2.08
CA PHE A 122 12.60 15.09 3.30
C PHE A 122 13.67 14.78 4.33
N LEU A 123 14.26 15.82 4.93
CA LEU A 123 15.22 15.69 6.01
C LEU A 123 14.63 16.11 7.36
N THR A 124 15.45 16.08 8.39
CA THR A 124 15.07 16.39 9.78
C THR A 124 14.27 17.69 9.88
N GLY A 125 13.12 17.61 10.55
CA GLY A 125 12.21 18.74 10.69
C GLY A 125 11.14 18.84 9.58
N GLY A 126 11.07 17.88 8.66
CA GLY A 126 10.06 17.86 7.58
C GLY A 126 10.35 18.84 6.44
N GLU A 127 11.60 19.25 6.30
CA GLU A 127 12.04 20.11 5.19
C GLU A 127 12.14 19.29 3.90
N LEU A 128 11.41 19.67 2.86
CA LEU A 128 11.61 19.17 1.50
C LEU A 128 12.91 19.77 0.94
N VAL A 129 13.94 18.94 0.75
CA VAL A 129 15.25 19.39 0.29
C VAL A 129 15.41 19.28 -1.21
N GLU A 130 14.86 18.21 -1.78
CA GLU A 130 14.92 17.98 -3.24
C GLU A 130 13.72 17.16 -3.69
N TYR A 131 13.29 17.39 -4.94
CA TYR A 131 12.24 16.64 -5.63
C TYR A 131 12.57 16.57 -7.12
N GLY A 132 12.46 15.38 -7.71
CA GLY A 132 12.73 15.17 -9.12
C GLY A 132 12.60 13.71 -9.54
N GLU A 133 13.06 13.44 -10.76
CA GLU A 133 13.16 12.09 -11.30
C GLU A 133 14.05 11.24 -10.38
N THR A 134 13.61 10.00 -10.11
CA THR A 134 14.28 9.13 -9.15
C THR A 134 15.74 8.87 -9.52
N ASP A 135 16.02 8.57 -10.77
CA ASP A 135 17.41 8.34 -11.25
C ASP A 135 18.31 9.54 -10.97
N GLN A 136 17.82 10.77 -11.25
CA GLN A 136 18.58 11.99 -10.99
C GLN A 136 18.84 12.19 -9.48
N ILE A 137 17.81 11.97 -8.65
CA ILE A 137 17.95 12.11 -7.18
C ILE A 137 18.99 11.14 -6.61
N PHE A 138 19.06 9.91 -7.13
CA PHE A 138 19.98 8.89 -6.61
C PHE A 138 21.35 8.88 -7.25
N GLU A 139 21.48 9.31 -8.52
CA GLU A 139 22.76 9.28 -9.25
C GLU A 139 23.50 10.62 -9.24
N ASP A 140 22.78 11.74 -9.38
CA ASP A 140 23.36 13.09 -9.49
C ASP A 140 22.46 14.15 -8.80
N PRO A 141 22.29 14.08 -7.47
CA PRO A 141 21.45 15.03 -6.74
C PRO A 141 22.01 16.45 -6.81
N ASN A 142 21.13 17.44 -6.93
CA ASN A 142 21.53 18.84 -6.94
C ASN A 142 21.95 19.35 -5.56
N SER A 143 21.49 18.69 -4.51
CA SER A 143 21.75 19.08 -3.12
C SER A 143 22.85 18.22 -2.50
N GLN A 144 23.93 18.84 -2.03
CA GLN A 144 24.97 18.16 -1.25
C GLN A 144 24.40 17.42 -0.03
N ARG A 145 23.34 17.96 0.59
CA ARG A 145 22.67 17.34 1.75
C ARG A 145 21.97 16.02 1.35
N VAL A 146 21.43 15.96 0.15
CA VAL A 146 20.82 14.75 -0.39
C VAL A 146 21.91 13.73 -0.74
N GLU A 147 23.02 14.16 -1.37
CA GLU A 147 24.17 13.30 -1.64
C GLU A 147 24.76 12.70 -0.34
N ASP A 148 24.93 13.51 0.68
CA ASP A 148 25.42 13.06 1.99
C ASP A 148 24.44 12.07 2.65
N TYR A 149 23.13 12.31 2.50
CA TYR A 149 22.08 11.42 3.00
C TYR A 149 22.11 10.06 2.29
N ILE A 150 22.12 10.04 0.96
CA ILE A 150 22.14 8.82 0.15
C ILE A 150 23.42 8.01 0.36
N THR A 151 24.56 8.69 0.47
CA THR A 151 25.86 8.03 0.64
C THR A 151 26.19 7.67 2.09
N GLY A 152 25.30 8.00 3.05
CA GLY A 152 25.51 7.72 4.48
C GLY A 152 26.62 8.56 5.12
N LYS A 153 27.01 9.66 4.51
CA LYS A 153 28.02 10.60 5.02
C LYS A 153 27.38 11.60 5.99
N PHE A 154 26.82 11.09 7.08
CA PHE A 154 26.36 11.97 8.17
C PHE A 154 27.58 12.42 8.98
N GLY A 155 27.94 13.70 8.85
CA GLY A 155 28.91 14.35 9.70
C GLY A 155 28.27 14.93 10.95
#